data_77a56ff0f6f8a2f36804a010d2579cbf
#
_entry.id   77a56ff0f6f8a2f36804a010d2579cbf
#
_cell.length_a   1.000
_cell.length_b   1.000
_cell.length_c   1.000
_cell.angle_alpha   90.00
_cell.angle_beta   90.00
_cell.angle_gamma   90.00
#
_symmetry.space_group_name_H-M   'P 1'
#
loop_
_entity.id
_entity.type
_entity.pdbx_description
1 polymer ?
#
loop_
_entity_poly.entity_id
_entity_poly.type
_entity_poly.pdbx_seq_one_letter_code
_entity_poly.pdbx_strand_id
1 'polypeptide(L)'
;MLFRSVTLQRLGSLEDSIKSWLPQAAPLSVADVLRIATNEDKKPHDHADELLKLAKKALKELLSARQREGDRLKDMLLGHTAQLRALSVQAAPLVPQLVELQKNRFLERFKEAMALADGAPMPEAARERAQAEATAFAMRIDVAEEITRLASHLDEIDRLLDGGGELGKRLDFLIQELHREANTLGSKSASLELTRISVDMKVLIEQIREQVQNIE
;
A
#
# COMPACT_ATOMS: atom_id res chain seq x y z
N MET A 1 27.02 8.68 57.59
CA MET A 1 25.73 9.36 57.37
C MET A 1 25.52 10.37 58.49
N LEU A 2 25.79 11.66 58.24
CA LEU A 2 25.56 12.72 59.21
C LEU A 2 24.11 13.17 59.04
N PHE A 3 23.28 12.86 60.06
CA PHE A 3 21.93 13.41 60.16
C PHE A 3 22.05 14.92 60.13
N ARG A 4 21.43 15.55 59.14
CA ARG A 4 21.39 17.04 59.08
C ARG A 4 20.55 17.50 60.27
N SER A 5 21.18 18.25 61.21
CA SER A 5 20.52 18.84 62.37
C SER A 5 19.21 19.59 62.04
N VAL A 6 19.13 20.13 60.84
CA VAL A 6 17.95 20.84 60.29
C VAL A 6 16.74 19.91 60.11
N THR A 7 16.92 18.66 59.65
CA THR A 7 15.80 17.73 59.49
C THR A 7 15.26 17.30 60.86
N LEU A 8 16.15 17.03 61.85
CA LEU A 8 15.69 16.71 63.20
C LEU A 8 14.97 17.88 63.89
N GLN A 9 15.47 19.09 63.74
CA GLN A 9 14.76 20.30 64.26
C GLN A 9 13.39 20.46 63.63
N ARG A 10 13.28 20.31 62.31
CA ARG A 10 11.98 20.35 61.59
C ARG A 10 11.01 19.29 62.07
N LEU A 11 11.47 18.07 62.25
CA LEU A 11 10.61 16.98 62.76
C LEU A 11 10.17 17.22 64.21
N GLY A 12 11.06 17.75 65.09
CA GLY A 12 10.70 18.16 66.46
C GLY A 12 9.61 19.25 66.45
N SER A 13 9.80 20.31 65.64
CA SER A 13 8.78 21.37 65.55
C SER A 13 7.41 20.87 65.00
N LEU A 14 7.44 19.89 64.12
CA LEU A 14 6.20 19.25 63.61
C LEU A 14 5.54 18.35 64.68
N GLU A 15 6.36 17.62 65.44
CA GLU A 15 5.85 16.82 66.58
C GLU A 15 5.18 17.73 67.63
N ASP A 16 5.82 18.81 68.03
CA ASP A 16 5.28 19.80 68.96
C ASP A 16 3.98 20.40 68.47
N SER A 17 3.91 20.77 67.16
CA SER A 17 2.69 21.29 66.54
C SER A 17 1.57 20.26 66.54
N ILE A 18 1.85 19.00 66.23
CA ILE A 18 0.86 17.91 66.24
C ILE A 18 0.35 17.66 67.68
N LYS A 19 1.23 17.65 68.66
CA LYS A 19 0.84 17.45 70.07
C LYS A 19 0.02 18.59 70.64
N SER A 20 0.19 19.80 70.17
CA SER A 20 -0.64 20.94 70.55
C SER A 20 -2.10 20.78 70.12
N TRP A 21 -2.38 20.09 69.02
CA TRP A 21 -3.71 19.83 68.49
C TRP A 21 -4.25 18.44 68.95
N LEU A 22 -3.34 17.50 69.12
CA LEU A 22 -3.64 16.10 69.52
C LEU A 22 -2.74 15.68 70.69
N PRO A 23 -3.08 16.06 71.95
CA PRO A 23 -2.23 15.78 73.12
C PRO A 23 -1.93 14.31 73.36
N GLN A 24 -2.74 13.44 72.86
CA GLN A 24 -2.60 11.97 73.00
C GLN A 24 -1.75 11.37 71.84
N ALA A 25 -1.21 12.15 70.93
CA ALA A 25 -0.38 11.62 69.83
C ALA A 25 0.92 11.01 70.40
N ALA A 26 1.24 9.81 69.97
CA ALA A 26 2.48 9.14 70.33
C ALA A 26 3.70 9.96 69.79
N PRO A 27 4.81 9.99 70.53
CA PRO A 27 6.03 10.64 70.06
C PRO A 27 6.61 9.91 68.85
N LEU A 28 7.31 10.65 67.98
CA LEU A 28 8.03 10.09 66.88
C LEU A 28 9.08 9.09 67.38
N SER A 29 9.01 7.88 66.85
CA SER A 29 10.03 6.87 67.15
C SER A 29 11.31 7.08 66.33
N VAL A 30 12.45 6.55 66.81
CA VAL A 30 13.71 6.60 66.05
C VAL A 30 13.53 5.94 64.66
N ALA A 31 12.72 4.89 64.57
CA ALA A 31 12.38 4.24 63.28
C ALA A 31 11.65 5.16 62.33
N ASP A 32 10.70 5.96 62.83
CA ASP A 32 9.97 6.92 61.99
C ASP A 32 10.91 8.06 61.48
N VAL A 33 11.76 8.57 62.35
CA VAL A 33 12.75 9.56 61.98
C VAL A 33 13.72 9.05 60.91
N LEU A 34 14.21 7.80 61.08
CA LEU A 34 15.05 7.14 60.09
C LEU A 34 14.35 6.94 58.76
N ARG A 35 13.07 6.52 58.77
CA ARG A 35 12.28 6.30 57.57
C ARG A 35 12.06 7.62 56.80
N ILE A 36 11.78 8.71 57.49
CA ILE A 36 11.56 10.02 56.87
C ILE A 36 12.86 10.55 56.33
N ALA A 37 13.96 10.46 57.10
CA ALA A 37 15.30 10.94 56.68
C ALA A 37 15.83 10.16 55.46
N THR A 38 15.62 8.86 55.39
CA THR A 38 15.99 8.07 54.18
C THR A 38 15.13 8.33 52.95
N ASN A 39 13.89 8.80 53.12
CA ASN A 39 13.02 9.22 52.04
C ASN A 39 13.30 10.66 51.58
N GLU A 40 13.71 11.57 52.46
CA GLU A 40 14.12 12.94 52.07
C GLU A 40 15.41 12.95 51.21
N ASP A 41 16.31 12.00 51.40
CA ASP A 41 17.50 11.85 50.54
C ASP A 41 17.18 11.32 49.13
N LYS A 42 15.99 10.81 48.92
CA LYS A 42 15.50 10.48 47.59
C LYS A 42 14.79 11.70 46.96
N LYS A 43 15.54 12.80 46.74
CA LYS A 43 15.02 13.75 45.77
C LYS A 43 14.80 13.02 44.48
N PRO A 44 13.59 13.02 43.91
CA PRO A 44 13.43 12.48 42.57
C PRO A 44 14.42 13.23 41.67
N HIS A 45 15.41 12.52 41.15
CA HIS A 45 16.26 13.10 40.11
C HIS A 45 15.32 13.55 39.00
N ASP A 46 15.32 14.83 38.75
CA ASP A 46 14.55 15.35 37.61
C ASP A 46 15.28 14.93 36.32
N HIS A 47 14.84 13.82 35.77
CA HIS A 47 15.33 13.27 34.50
C HIS A 47 14.59 13.83 33.29
N ALA A 48 13.72 14.86 33.47
CA ALA A 48 12.87 15.38 32.40
C ALA A 48 13.69 15.82 31.18
N ASP A 49 14.79 16.52 31.37
CA ASP A 49 15.66 16.98 30.28
C ASP A 49 16.36 15.83 29.56
N GLU A 50 16.80 14.81 30.30
CA GLU A 50 17.45 13.61 29.72
C GLU A 50 16.45 12.77 28.92
N LEU A 51 15.24 12.57 29.48
CA LEU A 51 14.16 11.88 28.80
C LEU A 51 13.73 12.62 27.53
N LEU A 52 13.65 13.94 27.60
CA LEU A 52 13.31 14.77 26.44
C LEU A 52 14.37 14.67 25.33
N LYS A 53 15.65 14.67 25.69
CA LYS A 53 16.77 14.48 24.74
C LYS A 53 16.70 13.10 24.09
N LEU A 54 16.47 12.05 24.89
CA LEU A 54 16.34 10.68 24.39
C LEU A 54 15.13 10.53 23.46
N ALA A 55 13.98 11.11 23.83
CA ALA A 55 12.78 11.10 23.00
C ALA A 55 13.00 11.81 21.66
N LYS A 56 13.63 13.00 21.66
CA LYS A 56 13.98 13.70 20.42
C LYS A 56 14.95 12.91 19.55
N LYS A 57 15.94 12.25 20.16
CA LYS A 57 16.88 11.40 19.42
C LYS A 57 16.17 10.19 18.79
N ALA A 58 15.35 9.49 19.57
CA ALA A 58 14.57 8.35 19.08
C ALA A 58 13.62 8.74 17.93
N LEU A 59 12.93 9.88 18.05
CA LEU A 59 12.07 10.41 17.01
C LEU A 59 12.84 10.72 15.72
N LYS A 60 14.02 11.37 15.84
CA LYS A 60 14.88 11.66 14.69
C LYS A 60 15.36 10.38 13.99
N GLU A 61 15.73 9.36 14.76
CA GLU A 61 16.17 8.08 14.22
C GLU A 61 15.00 7.34 13.53
N LEU A 62 13.81 7.38 14.13
CA LEU A 62 12.59 6.82 13.52
C LEU A 62 12.25 7.50 12.19
N LEU A 63 12.22 8.83 12.16
CA LEU A 63 11.94 9.59 10.92
C LEU A 63 12.99 9.28 9.83
N SER A 64 14.27 9.20 10.21
CA SER A 64 15.33 8.83 9.27
C SER A 64 15.20 7.38 8.76
N ALA A 65 14.77 6.45 9.61
CA ALA A 65 14.52 5.06 9.21
C ALA A 65 13.33 4.98 8.26
N ARG A 66 12.22 5.66 8.57
CA ARG A 66 11.02 5.73 7.70
C ARG A 66 11.35 6.34 6.33
N GLN A 67 12.16 7.39 6.29
CA GLN A 67 12.57 7.99 5.02
C GLN A 67 13.35 6.99 4.16
N ARG A 68 14.36 6.33 4.72
CA ARG A 68 15.14 5.34 3.97
C ARG A 68 14.30 4.16 3.46
N GLU A 69 13.35 3.72 4.27
CA GLU A 69 12.44 2.63 3.88
C GLU A 69 11.49 3.09 2.79
N GLY A 70 10.93 4.30 2.90
CA GLY A 70 10.07 4.90 1.88
C GLY A 70 10.79 5.08 0.54
N ASP A 71 12.03 5.55 0.55
CA ASP A 71 12.85 5.70 -0.66
C ASP A 71 13.08 4.34 -1.35
N ARG A 72 13.44 3.29 -0.60
CA ARG A 72 13.60 1.93 -1.15
C ARG A 72 12.32 1.38 -1.73
N LEU A 73 11.20 1.60 -1.05
CA LEU A 73 9.89 1.16 -1.49
C LEU A 73 9.48 1.88 -2.78
N LYS A 74 9.70 3.19 -2.86
CA LYS A 74 9.48 3.98 -4.07
C LYS A 74 10.28 3.43 -5.25
N ASP A 75 11.57 3.20 -5.08
CA ASP A 75 12.44 2.68 -6.14
C ASP A 75 11.96 1.31 -6.64
N MET A 76 11.54 0.44 -5.72
CA MET A 76 11.00 -0.88 -6.06
C MET A 76 9.67 -0.77 -6.82
N LEU A 77 8.74 0.08 -6.37
CA LEU A 77 7.46 0.29 -7.05
C LEU A 77 7.66 0.86 -8.45
N LEU A 78 8.56 1.84 -8.63
CA LEU A 78 8.93 2.36 -9.94
C LEU A 78 9.56 1.28 -10.84
N GLY A 79 10.33 0.36 -10.27
CA GLY A 79 10.84 -0.80 -10.99
C GLY A 79 9.73 -1.72 -11.52
N HIS A 80 8.69 -1.97 -10.72
CA HIS A 80 7.53 -2.76 -11.14
C HIS A 80 6.66 -2.04 -12.16
N THR A 81 6.42 -0.73 -12.01
CA THR A 81 5.66 0.05 -13.01
C THR A 81 6.37 0.08 -14.35
N ALA A 82 7.71 0.18 -14.37
CA ALA A 82 8.50 0.09 -15.59
C ALA A 82 8.38 -1.29 -16.28
N GLN A 83 8.37 -2.39 -15.51
CA GLN A 83 8.16 -3.74 -16.06
C GLN A 83 6.75 -3.90 -16.62
N LEU A 84 5.71 -3.38 -15.95
CA LEU A 84 4.33 -3.38 -16.45
C LEU A 84 4.21 -2.58 -17.76
N ARG A 85 4.89 -1.44 -17.89
CA ARG A 85 4.96 -0.67 -19.14
C ARG A 85 5.61 -1.49 -20.26
N ALA A 86 6.70 -2.17 -19.97
CA ALA A 86 7.37 -3.02 -20.96
C ALA A 86 6.43 -4.15 -21.47
N LEU A 87 5.66 -4.78 -20.56
CA LEU A 87 4.64 -5.77 -20.95
C LEU A 87 3.52 -5.15 -21.79
N SER A 88 3.08 -3.93 -21.47
CA SER A 88 2.08 -3.20 -22.28
C SER A 88 2.58 -2.90 -23.70
N VAL A 89 3.85 -2.49 -23.83
CA VAL A 89 4.49 -2.26 -25.13
C VAL A 89 4.60 -3.57 -25.93
N GLN A 90 4.86 -4.71 -25.28
CA GLN A 90 4.87 -6.01 -25.94
C GLN A 90 3.48 -6.46 -26.39
N ALA A 91 2.43 -6.16 -25.59
CA ALA A 91 1.05 -6.50 -25.90
C ALA A 91 0.48 -5.70 -27.07
N ALA A 92 0.81 -4.42 -27.18
CA ALA A 92 0.22 -3.49 -28.15
C ALA A 92 0.23 -3.96 -29.61
N PRO A 93 1.36 -4.47 -30.19
CA PRO A 93 1.38 -4.93 -31.58
C PRO A 93 0.64 -6.26 -31.81
N LEU A 94 0.36 -7.03 -30.76
CA LEU A 94 -0.36 -8.31 -30.86
C LEU A 94 -1.87 -8.10 -31.01
N VAL A 95 -2.41 -6.98 -30.53
CA VAL A 95 -3.84 -6.68 -30.52
C VAL A 95 -4.45 -6.63 -31.93
N PRO A 96 -3.96 -5.82 -32.87
CA PRO A 96 -4.54 -5.74 -34.22
C PRO A 96 -4.41 -7.07 -34.97
N GLN A 97 -3.32 -7.82 -34.77
CA GLN A 97 -3.16 -9.14 -35.38
C GLN A 97 -4.20 -10.14 -34.86
N LEU A 98 -4.47 -10.11 -33.56
CA LEU A 98 -5.49 -10.97 -32.95
C LEU A 98 -6.88 -10.62 -33.44
N VAL A 99 -7.24 -9.34 -33.52
CA VAL A 99 -8.52 -8.86 -34.00
C VAL A 99 -8.78 -9.36 -35.44
N GLU A 100 -7.80 -9.19 -36.34
CA GLU A 100 -7.92 -9.65 -37.71
C GLU A 100 -7.99 -11.20 -37.80
N LEU A 101 -7.18 -11.92 -37.04
CA LEU A 101 -7.24 -13.39 -37.02
C LEU A 101 -8.61 -13.90 -36.56
N GLN A 102 -9.19 -13.31 -35.52
CA GLN A 102 -10.50 -13.71 -35.02
C GLN A 102 -11.63 -13.35 -35.97
N LYS A 103 -11.56 -12.18 -36.59
CA LYS A 103 -12.49 -11.76 -37.64
C LYS A 103 -12.49 -12.76 -38.81
N ASN A 104 -11.31 -13.15 -39.30
CA ASN A 104 -11.18 -14.10 -40.39
C ASN A 104 -11.71 -15.49 -40.01
N ARG A 105 -11.37 -16.00 -38.81
CA ARG A 105 -11.89 -17.26 -38.29
C ARG A 105 -13.43 -17.24 -38.15
N PHE A 106 -14.01 -16.13 -37.73
CA PHE A 106 -15.48 -15.99 -37.67
C PHE A 106 -16.08 -16.09 -39.06
N LEU A 107 -15.54 -15.37 -40.05
CA LEU A 107 -16.04 -15.39 -41.42
C LEU A 107 -15.89 -16.78 -42.07
N GLU A 108 -14.81 -17.50 -41.82
CA GLU A 108 -14.63 -18.88 -42.31
C GLU A 108 -15.68 -19.84 -41.71
N ARG A 109 -15.84 -19.82 -40.39
CA ARG A 109 -16.86 -20.66 -39.73
C ARG A 109 -18.28 -20.33 -40.20
N PHE A 110 -18.58 -19.05 -40.43
CA PHE A 110 -19.87 -18.64 -40.97
C PHE A 110 -20.09 -19.18 -42.38
N LYS A 111 -19.09 -19.11 -43.26
CA LYS A 111 -19.14 -19.70 -44.61
C LYS A 111 -19.33 -21.21 -44.56
N GLU A 112 -18.59 -21.91 -43.71
CA GLU A 112 -18.76 -23.36 -43.52
C GLU A 112 -20.16 -23.74 -43.04
N ALA A 113 -20.68 -23.03 -42.06
CA ALA A 113 -22.03 -23.27 -41.53
C ALA A 113 -23.12 -23.04 -42.61
N MET A 114 -22.98 -22.02 -43.46
CA MET A 114 -23.90 -21.74 -44.56
C MET A 114 -23.79 -22.79 -45.68
N ALA A 115 -22.59 -23.24 -46.01
CA ALA A 115 -22.38 -24.27 -47.03
C ALA A 115 -22.97 -25.63 -46.62
N LEU A 116 -22.96 -25.96 -45.34
CA LEU A 116 -23.59 -27.18 -44.78
C LEU A 116 -25.12 -27.11 -44.78
N ALA A 117 -25.72 -25.91 -44.78
CA ALA A 117 -27.18 -25.72 -44.72
C ALA A 117 -27.87 -25.94 -46.06
N ASP A 118 -27.32 -25.47 -47.20
CA ASP A 118 -28.06 -25.45 -48.49
C ASP A 118 -27.24 -25.81 -49.73
N GLY A 119 -25.92 -25.93 -49.67
CA GLY A 119 -25.06 -26.19 -50.83
C GLY A 119 -25.10 -25.14 -51.95
N ALA A 120 -25.83 -24.04 -51.72
CA ALA A 120 -25.99 -22.94 -52.67
C ALA A 120 -24.97 -21.81 -52.37
N PRO A 121 -24.59 -21.00 -53.37
CA PRO A 121 -23.72 -19.86 -53.12
C PRO A 121 -24.39 -18.86 -52.16
N MET A 122 -23.64 -18.40 -51.18
CA MET A 122 -24.11 -17.46 -50.14
C MET A 122 -24.73 -16.21 -50.74
N PRO A 123 -25.99 -15.86 -50.42
CA PRO A 123 -26.61 -14.62 -50.84
C PRO A 123 -25.82 -13.40 -50.39
N GLU A 124 -25.79 -12.30 -51.20
CA GLU A 124 -25.04 -11.09 -50.89
C GLU A 124 -25.46 -10.50 -49.52
N ALA A 125 -26.75 -10.46 -49.23
CA ALA A 125 -27.27 -10.00 -47.92
C ALA A 125 -26.77 -10.83 -46.73
N ALA A 126 -26.56 -12.15 -46.91
CA ALA A 126 -25.95 -13.00 -45.85
C ALA A 126 -24.45 -12.71 -45.65
N ARG A 127 -23.76 -12.39 -46.74
CA ARG A 127 -22.34 -11.97 -46.69
C ARG A 127 -22.17 -10.65 -45.99
N GLU A 128 -22.94 -9.63 -46.29
CA GLU A 128 -22.96 -8.34 -45.64
C GLU A 128 -23.24 -8.45 -44.14
N ARG A 129 -24.23 -9.28 -43.78
CA ARG A 129 -24.56 -9.54 -42.38
C ARG A 129 -23.42 -10.26 -41.65
N ALA A 130 -22.79 -11.25 -42.26
CA ALA A 130 -21.63 -11.92 -41.70
C ALA A 130 -20.47 -10.95 -41.44
N GLN A 131 -20.24 -10.00 -42.35
CA GLN A 131 -19.20 -9.02 -42.24
C GLN A 131 -19.49 -8.00 -41.12
N ALA A 132 -20.73 -7.57 -40.97
CA ALA A 132 -21.17 -6.71 -39.87
C ALA A 132 -21.02 -7.40 -38.52
N GLU A 133 -21.43 -8.65 -38.39
CA GLU A 133 -21.28 -9.45 -37.16
C GLU A 133 -19.81 -9.74 -36.83
N ALA A 134 -19.00 -10.04 -37.84
CA ALA A 134 -17.53 -10.23 -37.64
C ALA A 134 -16.86 -8.94 -37.15
N THR A 135 -17.27 -7.79 -37.66
CA THR A 135 -16.76 -6.47 -37.21
C THR A 135 -17.21 -6.18 -35.77
N ALA A 136 -18.48 -6.41 -35.45
CA ALA A 136 -18.98 -6.24 -34.07
C ALA A 136 -18.31 -7.21 -33.09
N PHE A 137 -18.01 -8.44 -33.53
CA PHE A 137 -17.24 -9.39 -32.73
C PHE A 137 -15.80 -8.92 -32.50
N ALA A 138 -15.12 -8.42 -33.55
CA ALA A 138 -13.78 -7.89 -33.49
C ALA A 138 -13.68 -6.72 -32.48
N MET A 139 -14.67 -5.80 -32.48
CA MET A 139 -14.72 -4.70 -31.51
C MET A 139 -14.87 -5.20 -30.05
N ARG A 140 -15.59 -6.28 -29.83
CA ARG A 140 -15.78 -6.82 -28.46
C ARG A 140 -14.53 -7.47 -27.89
N ILE A 141 -13.63 -7.98 -28.73
CA ILE A 141 -12.39 -8.62 -28.32
C ILE A 141 -11.19 -7.66 -28.37
N ASP A 142 -11.39 -6.43 -28.87
CA ASP A 142 -10.34 -5.43 -28.85
C ASP A 142 -10.00 -5.04 -27.41
N VAL A 143 -8.72 -5.07 -27.12
CA VAL A 143 -8.13 -4.77 -25.80
C VAL A 143 -7.24 -3.52 -25.83
N ALA A 144 -7.30 -2.73 -26.91
CA ALA A 144 -6.52 -1.51 -27.04
C ALA A 144 -6.87 -0.48 -25.95
N GLU A 145 -8.16 -0.43 -25.57
CA GLU A 145 -8.62 0.46 -24.51
C GLU A 145 -8.03 0.06 -23.14
N GLU A 146 -8.00 -1.23 -22.82
CA GLU A 146 -7.42 -1.77 -21.59
C GLU A 146 -5.93 -1.43 -21.49
N ILE A 147 -5.19 -1.57 -22.58
CA ILE A 147 -3.77 -1.21 -22.62
C ILE A 147 -3.58 0.30 -22.40
N THR A 148 -4.43 1.13 -22.99
CA THR A 148 -4.39 2.59 -22.82
C THR A 148 -4.72 2.99 -21.38
N ARG A 149 -5.75 2.39 -20.77
CA ARG A 149 -6.12 2.63 -19.36
C ARG A 149 -5.01 2.18 -18.41
N LEU A 150 -4.42 1.02 -18.65
CA LEU A 150 -3.31 0.50 -17.89
C LEU A 150 -2.12 1.48 -17.92
N ALA A 151 -1.78 2.03 -19.08
CA ALA A 151 -0.74 3.05 -19.20
C ALA A 151 -1.08 4.31 -18.38
N SER A 152 -2.33 4.80 -18.46
CA SER A 152 -2.78 5.97 -17.70
C SER A 152 -2.73 5.75 -16.18
N HIS A 153 -3.09 4.55 -15.70
CA HIS A 153 -3.00 4.23 -14.28
C HIS A 153 -1.54 4.15 -13.81
N LEU A 154 -0.64 3.63 -14.63
CA LEU A 154 0.80 3.60 -14.33
C LEU A 154 1.38 5.02 -14.27
N ASP A 155 0.97 5.93 -15.17
CA ASP A 155 1.38 7.34 -15.12
C ASP A 155 0.94 8.01 -13.82
N GLU A 156 -0.29 7.74 -13.36
CA GLU A 156 -0.80 8.29 -12.12
C GLU A 156 -0.09 7.71 -10.89
N ILE A 157 0.28 6.42 -10.90
CA ILE A 157 1.09 5.80 -9.83
C ILE A 157 2.45 6.50 -9.75
N ASP A 158 3.16 6.63 -10.87
CA ASP A 158 4.47 7.27 -10.90
C ASP A 158 4.39 8.72 -10.41
N ARG A 159 3.34 9.47 -10.82
CA ARG A 159 3.09 10.84 -10.35
C ARG A 159 2.84 10.92 -8.85
N LEU A 160 2.10 9.98 -8.28
CA LEU A 160 1.84 9.90 -6.84
C LEU A 160 3.13 9.60 -6.08
N LEU A 161 3.93 8.64 -6.53
CA LEU A 161 5.20 8.28 -5.91
C LEU A 161 6.20 9.45 -5.90
N ASP A 162 6.16 10.32 -6.91
CA ASP A 162 6.99 11.52 -6.96
C ASP A 162 6.48 12.64 -6.05
N GLY A 163 5.17 12.75 -5.89
CA GLY A 163 4.54 13.80 -5.08
C GLY A 163 4.65 13.59 -3.57
N GLY A 164 4.80 12.35 -3.10
CA GLY A 164 4.84 12.00 -1.69
C GLY A 164 3.52 12.24 -0.96
N GLY A 165 3.51 12.08 0.36
CA GLY A 165 2.34 12.27 1.23
C GLY A 165 1.62 10.97 1.57
N GLU A 166 0.34 11.07 1.98
CA GLU A 166 -0.49 9.90 2.30
C GLU A 166 -1.02 9.25 1.01
N LEU A 167 -0.31 8.23 0.54
CA LEU A 167 -0.53 7.62 -0.78
C LEU A 167 -1.30 6.29 -0.73
N GLY A 168 -1.29 5.58 0.39
CA GLY A 168 -1.73 4.19 0.51
C GLY A 168 -3.10 3.92 -0.13
N LYS A 169 -4.14 4.67 0.23
CA LYS A 169 -5.50 4.48 -0.33
C LYS A 169 -5.61 4.74 -1.83
N ARG A 170 -4.86 5.73 -2.34
CA ARG A 170 -4.89 6.06 -3.77
C ARG A 170 -4.14 5.01 -4.59
N LEU A 171 -3.02 4.54 -4.08
CA LEU A 171 -2.26 3.45 -4.70
C LEU A 171 -3.07 2.16 -4.71
N ASP A 172 -3.74 1.80 -3.59
CA ASP A 172 -4.59 0.61 -3.52
C ASP A 172 -5.71 0.64 -4.58
N PHE A 173 -6.38 1.79 -4.75
CA PHE A 173 -7.37 1.96 -5.81
C PHE A 173 -6.78 1.76 -7.21
N LEU A 174 -5.63 2.38 -7.52
CA LEU A 174 -4.98 2.26 -8.83
C LEU A 174 -4.52 0.82 -9.11
N ILE A 175 -4.04 0.12 -8.08
CA ILE A 175 -3.65 -1.29 -8.18
C ILE A 175 -4.87 -2.17 -8.51
N GLN A 176 -6.03 -1.90 -7.92
CA GLN A 176 -7.27 -2.61 -8.24
C GLN A 176 -7.67 -2.37 -9.72
N GLU A 177 -7.55 -1.13 -10.21
CA GLU A 177 -7.81 -0.83 -11.61
C GLU A 177 -6.80 -1.53 -12.54
N LEU A 178 -5.48 -1.50 -12.22
CA LEU A 178 -4.48 -2.26 -12.98
C LEU A 178 -4.83 -3.76 -13.06
N HIS A 179 -5.24 -4.34 -11.94
CA HIS A 179 -5.65 -5.75 -11.88
C HIS A 179 -6.88 -6.01 -12.75
N ARG A 180 -7.85 -5.10 -12.75
CA ARG A 180 -9.04 -5.17 -13.60
C ARG A 180 -8.67 -5.15 -15.08
N GLU A 181 -7.83 -4.20 -15.51
CA GLU A 181 -7.41 -4.08 -16.91
C GLU A 181 -6.59 -5.31 -17.34
N ALA A 182 -5.67 -5.79 -16.51
CA ALA A 182 -4.93 -7.01 -16.79
C ALA A 182 -5.83 -8.26 -16.89
N ASN A 183 -6.87 -8.38 -16.07
CA ASN A 183 -7.85 -9.46 -16.16
C ASN A 183 -8.66 -9.39 -17.44
N THR A 184 -9.10 -8.19 -17.85
CA THR A 184 -9.87 -7.99 -19.07
C THR A 184 -9.01 -8.32 -20.29
N LEU A 185 -7.73 -7.89 -20.30
CA LEU A 185 -6.76 -8.27 -21.32
C LEU A 185 -6.66 -9.80 -21.45
N GLY A 186 -6.50 -10.51 -20.34
CA GLY A 186 -6.41 -11.97 -20.35
C GLY A 186 -7.70 -12.68 -20.77
N SER A 187 -8.87 -12.21 -20.33
CA SER A 187 -10.16 -12.84 -20.62
C SER A 187 -10.63 -12.62 -22.07
N LYS A 188 -10.33 -11.48 -22.65
CA LYS A 188 -10.63 -11.17 -24.05
C LYS A 188 -9.61 -11.79 -25.02
N SER A 189 -8.42 -12.18 -24.50
CA SER A 189 -7.35 -12.72 -25.31
C SER A 189 -7.66 -14.15 -25.79
N ALA A 190 -7.59 -14.35 -27.11
CA ALA A 190 -7.60 -15.68 -27.73
C ALA A 190 -6.18 -16.11 -28.17
N SER A 191 -5.14 -15.36 -27.78
CA SER A 191 -3.72 -15.64 -28.06
C SER A 191 -3.03 -16.13 -26.80
N LEU A 192 -2.25 -17.22 -26.93
CA LEU A 192 -1.45 -17.74 -25.83
C LEU A 192 -0.42 -16.69 -25.34
N GLU A 193 0.12 -15.90 -26.25
CA GLU A 193 1.12 -14.86 -25.94
C GLU A 193 0.52 -13.72 -25.11
N LEU A 194 -0.63 -13.17 -25.51
CA LEU A 194 -1.33 -12.17 -24.72
C LEU A 194 -1.81 -12.72 -23.37
N THR A 195 -2.23 -13.97 -23.32
CA THR A 195 -2.59 -14.62 -22.05
C THR A 195 -1.38 -14.70 -21.12
N ARG A 196 -0.20 -15.05 -21.63
CA ARG A 196 1.05 -15.08 -20.85
C ARG A 196 1.41 -13.69 -20.34
N ILE A 197 1.38 -12.68 -21.20
CA ILE A 197 1.61 -11.28 -20.82
C ILE A 197 0.65 -10.85 -19.70
N SER A 198 -0.66 -11.16 -19.82
CA SER A 198 -1.65 -10.86 -18.78
C SER A 198 -1.34 -11.55 -17.44
N VAL A 199 -0.84 -12.77 -17.46
CA VAL A 199 -0.43 -13.51 -16.24
C VAL A 199 0.78 -12.83 -15.61
N ASP A 200 1.79 -12.48 -16.41
CA ASP A 200 3.00 -11.79 -15.93
C ASP A 200 2.67 -10.41 -15.34
N MET A 201 1.76 -9.66 -15.99
CA MET A 201 1.22 -8.40 -15.43
C MET A 201 0.57 -8.61 -14.08
N LYS A 202 -0.29 -9.64 -13.93
CA LYS A 202 -0.97 -9.91 -12.65
C LYS A 202 0.00 -10.27 -11.54
N VAL A 203 1.06 -10.99 -11.83
CA VAL A 203 2.12 -11.29 -10.84
C VAL A 203 2.78 -10.01 -10.35
N LEU A 204 3.17 -9.11 -11.26
CA LEU A 204 3.77 -7.81 -10.89
C LEU A 204 2.78 -6.92 -10.10
N ILE A 205 1.52 -6.90 -10.51
CA ILE A 205 0.47 -6.12 -9.81
C ILE A 205 0.27 -6.64 -8.38
N GLU A 206 0.29 -7.95 -8.18
CA GLU A 206 0.16 -8.52 -6.82
C GLU A 206 1.40 -8.22 -5.98
N GLN A 207 2.60 -8.24 -6.55
CA GLN A 207 3.82 -7.81 -5.86
C GLN A 207 3.74 -6.33 -5.44
N ILE A 208 3.26 -5.44 -6.31
CA ILE A 208 3.00 -4.03 -5.98
C ILE A 208 2.00 -3.94 -4.82
N ARG A 209 0.90 -4.69 -4.89
CA ARG A 209 -0.16 -4.69 -3.89
C ARG A 209 0.34 -5.08 -2.50
N GLU A 210 1.12 -6.16 -2.41
CA GLU A 210 1.72 -6.60 -1.14
C GLU A 210 2.59 -5.52 -0.51
N GLN A 211 3.33 -4.77 -1.32
CA GLN A 211 4.19 -3.70 -0.83
C GLN A 211 3.38 -2.47 -0.40
N VAL A 212 2.34 -2.12 -1.15
CA VAL A 212 1.49 -0.96 -0.83
C VAL A 212 0.67 -1.17 0.45
N GLN A 213 0.26 -2.41 0.75
CA GLN A 213 -0.42 -2.74 2.02
C GLN A 213 0.44 -2.46 3.26
N ASN A 214 1.76 -2.35 3.13
CA ASN A 214 2.69 -2.02 4.19
C ASN A 214 3.00 -0.51 4.27
N ILE A 215 2.40 0.31 3.40
CA ILE A 215 2.53 1.77 3.41
C ILE A 215 1.41 2.34 4.30
N GLU A 216 1.80 2.96 5.40
CA GLU A 216 0.93 3.80 6.21
C GLU A 216 0.97 5.27 5.74
#